data_79c084a4c36897648c0e8339656ef079
#
_entry.id   79c084a4c36897648c0e8339656ef079
#
_cell.length_a   1.000
_cell.length_b   1.000
_cell.length_c   1.000
_cell.angle_alpha   90.00
_cell.angle_beta   90.00
_cell.angle_gamma   90.00
#
_symmetry.space_group_name_H-M   'P 1'
#
loop_
_entity.id
_entity.type
_entity.pdbx_description
1 polymer ?
#
loop_
_entity_poly.entity_id
_entity_poly.type
_entity_poly.pdbx_seq_one_letter_code
_entity_poly.pdbx_strand_id
1 'polypeptide(L)'
;MIDGEKYIIKRAIRGEASAFGLLYDRYQPQIYRFIYLKVSSREEAEDLTHQVFLQSWQKISAYRFQGFPFSSWLYRIARNEIIDYYRTKKISIDIEDITIEANPEFVSSNPAPTKI
;
A
#
# COMPACT_ATOMS: atom_id res chain seq x y z
N MET A 1 -1.41 25.77 -3.12
CA MET A 1 -1.30 25.27 -3.68
C MET A 1 -0.58 24.22 -3.30
N ILE A 2 0.01 23.69 -3.97
CA ILE A 2 0.68 22.67 -3.67
C ILE A 2 1.57 22.85 -2.61
N ASP A 3 1.96 23.97 -2.36
CA ASP A 3 2.88 24.21 -1.35
C ASP A 3 2.31 23.90 -0.02
N GLY A 4 1.04 23.99 0.16
CA GLY A 4 0.42 23.66 1.40
C GLY A 4 0.64 22.22 1.77
N GLU A 5 0.68 21.34 0.80
CA GLU A 5 0.87 19.93 1.11
C GLU A 5 2.28 19.69 1.63
N LYS A 6 3.27 20.36 1.06
CA LYS A 6 4.63 20.17 1.53
C LYS A 6 4.75 20.57 3.00
N TYR A 7 4.07 21.65 3.37
CA TYR A 7 4.08 22.09 4.73
C TYR A 7 3.40 21.07 5.64
N ILE A 8 2.28 20.51 5.17
CA ILE A 8 1.56 19.51 5.94
C ILE A 8 2.43 18.25 6.12
N ILE A 9 3.14 17.86 5.08
CA ILE A 9 4.00 16.70 5.16
C ILE A 9 5.10 16.94 6.19
N LYS A 10 5.67 18.14 6.23
CA LYS A 10 6.70 18.43 7.19
C LYS A 10 6.18 18.34 8.62
N ARG A 11 4.95 18.79 8.84
CA ARG A 11 4.36 18.70 10.17
C ARG A 11 4.10 17.24 10.54
N ALA A 12 3.67 16.42 9.57
CA ALA A 12 3.43 15.01 9.84
C ALA A 12 4.74 14.29 10.15
N ILE A 13 5.83 14.68 9.48
CA ILE A 13 7.13 14.10 9.75
C ILE A 13 7.55 14.40 11.19
N ARG A 14 7.14 15.56 11.70
CA ARG A 14 7.46 15.91 13.07
C ARG A 14 6.56 15.21 14.08
N GLY A 15 5.63 14.39 13.63
CA GLY A 15 4.78 13.65 14.55
C GLY A 15 3.43 14.26 14.83
N GLU A 16 3.00 15.27 14.06
CA GLU A 16 1.72 15.88 14.31
C GLU A 16 0.62 15.03 13.68
N ALA A 17 -0.13 14.35 14.49
CA ALA A 17 -1.17 13.46 13.99
C ALA A 17 -2.23 14.19 13.18
N SER A 18 -2.57 15.42 13.55
CA SER A 18 -3.58 16.14 12.79
C SER A 18 -3.13 16.43 11.38
N ALA A 19 -1.84 16.66 11.18
CA ALA A 19 -1.32 16.89 9.84
C ALA A 19 -1.39 15.62 9.03
N PHE A 20 -1.05 14.48 9.64
CA PHE A 20 -1.15 13.22 8.94
C PHE A 20 -2.60 12.91 8.58
N GLY A 21 -3.54 13.29 9.45
CA GLY A 21 -4.95 13.09 9.16
C GLY A 21 -5.39 13.79 7.90
N LEU A 22 -4.81 14.97 7.63
CA LEU A 22 -5.14 15.68 6.39
C LEU A 22 -4.62 14.92 5.18
N LEU A 23 -3.46 14.30 5.31
CA LEU A 23 -2.91 13.50 4.22
C LEU A 23 -3.76 12.25 4.01
N TYR A 24 -4.20 11.66 5.10
CA TYR A 24 -5.04 10.49 5.03
C TYR A 24 -6.34 10.84 4.29
N ASP A 25 -6.98 11.93 4.67
CA ASP A 25 -8.24 12.31 4.03
C ASP A 25 -8.04 12.56 2.54
N ARG A 26 -6.93 13.12 2.17
CA ARG A 26 -6.67 13.42 0.78
C ARG A 26 -6.40 12.19 -0.05
N TYR A 27 -5.64 11.24 0.47
CA TYR A 27 -5.18 10.13 -0.33
C TYR A 27 -5.91 8.80 -0.12
N GLN A 28 -6.69 8.68 0.94
CA GLN A 28 -7.36 7.42 1.23
C GLN A 28 -8.23 6.93 0.07
N PRO A 29 -9.05 7.78 -0.56
CA PRO A 29 -9.90 7.26 -1.62
C PRO A 29 -9.12 6.71 -2.80
N GLN A 30 -8.05 7.35 -3.20
CA GLN A 30 -7.31 6.88 -4.35
C GLN A 30 -6.46 5.66 -4.03
N ILE A 31 -5.96 5.55 -2.81
CA ILE A 31 -5.21 4.36 -2.43
C ILE A 31 -6.17 3.18 -2.33
N TYR A 32 -7.37 3.40 -1.76
CA TYR A 32 -8.37 2.34 -1.68
C TYR A 32 -8.73 1.86 -3.08
N ARG A 33 -8.96 2.77 -4.01
CA ARG A 33 -9.35 2.40 -5.35
C ARG A 33 -8.26 1.60 -6.04
N PHE A 34 -7.00 2.03 -5.86
CA PHE A 34 -5.87 1.33 -6.45
C PHE A 34 -5.83 -0.10 -5.93
N ILE A 35 -6.00 -0.29 -4.62
CA ILE A 35 -5.94 -1.61 -4.03
C ILE A 35 -7.15 -2.43 -4.45
N TYR A 36 -8.34 -1.83 -4.44
CA TYR A 36 -9.54 -2.56 -4.79
C TYR A 36 -9.47 -3.12 -6.20
N LEU A 37 -8.92 -2.36 -7.14
CA LEU A 37 -8.82 -2.83 -8.50
C LEU A 37 -7.89 -4.01 -8.63
N LYS A 38 -7.02 -4.22 -7.66
CA LYS A 38 -6.08 -5.33 -7.71
C LYS A 38 -6.56 -6.55 -6.93
N VAL A 39 -7.29 -6.36 -5.85
CA VAL A 39 -7.72 -7.50 -5.04
C VAL A 39 -9.18 -7.88 -5.24
N SER A 40 -9.97 -6.99 -5.82
CA SER A 40 -11.35 -7.28 -6.16
C SER A 40 -12.25 -7.71 -5.01
N SER A 41 -11.90 -7.29 -3.80
CA SER A 41 -12.71 -7.60 -2.64
C SER A 41 -12.78 -6.35 -1.79
N ARG A 42 -13.99 -5.90 -1.45
CA ARG A 42 -14.12 -4.71 -0.67
C ARG A 42 -13.48 -4.85 0.69
N GLU A 43 -13.73 -5.96 1.38
CA GLU A 43 -13.17 -6.14 2.69
C GLU A 43 -11.67 -6.17 2.68
N GLU A 44 -11.10 -6.90 1.72
CA GLU A 44 -9.66 -6.98 1.64
C GLU A 44 -9.06 -5.63 1.30
N ALA A 45 -9.73 -4.88 0.41
CA ALA A 45 -9.21 -3.58 0.04
C ALA A 45 -9.24 -2.62 1.21
N GLU A 46 -10.28 -2.69 2.04
CA GLU A 46 -10.38 -1.83 3.21
C GLU A 46 -9.28 -2.16 4.20
N ASP A 47 -9.04 -3.45 4.42
CA ASP A 47 -8.02 -3.86 5.37
C ASP A 47 -6.62 -3.46 4.87
N LEU A 48 -6.35 -3.66 3.60
CA LEU A 48 -5.05 -3.31 3.06
C LEU A 48 -4.83 -1.80 3.04
N THR A 49 -5.88 -1.04 2.76
CA THR A 49 -5.77 0.40 2.78
C THR A 49 -5.42 0.88 4.19
N HIS A 50 -6.04 0.28 5.18
CA HIS A 50 -5.76 0.63 6.56
C HIS A 50 -4.29 0.32 6.86
N GLN A 51 -3.80 -0.83 6.42
CA GLN A 51 -2.42 -1.20 6.66
C GLN A 51 -1.43 -0.24 5.98
N VAL A 52 -1.78 0.22 4.78
CA VAL A 52 -0.93 1.15 4.08
C VAL A 52 -0.75 2.44 4.89
N PHE A 53 -1.86 2.97 5.41
CA PHE A 53 -1.76 4.22 6.13
C PHE A 53 -1.13 4.03 7.51
N LEU A 54 -1.33 2.86 8.12
CA LEU A 54 -0.69 2.59 9.38
C LEU A 54 0.84 2.53 9.16
N GLN A 55 1.29 1.84 8.13
CA GLN A 55 2.69 1.78 7.83
C GLN A 55 3.25 3.14 7.45
N SER A 56 2.48 3.93 6.70
CA SER A 56 2.98 5.22 6.29
C SER A 56 3.15 6.12 7.50
N TRP A 57 2.24 6.04 8.45
CA TRP A 57 2.38 6.84 9.67
C TRP A 57 3.63 6.41 10.46
N GLN A 58 3.87 5.11 10.52
CA GLN A 58 5.01 4.61 11.25
C GLN A 58 6.34 4.98 10.60
N LYS A 59 6.34 5.13 9.28
CA LYS A 59 7.56 5.40 8.55
C LYS A 59 7.74 6.82 8.08
N ILE A 60 6.76 7.68 8.34
CA ILE A 60 6.83 9.01 7.74
C ILE A 60 8.00 9.84 8.27
N SER A 61 8.46 9.54 9.46
CA SER A 61 9.58 10.31 9.99
C SER A 61 10.84 10.12 9.13
N ALA A 62 10.91 9.03 8.40
CA ALA A 62 12.05 8.78 7.54
C ALA A 62 11.82 9.23 6.10
N TYR A 63 10.62 9.72 5.81
CA TYR A 63 10.33 10.16 4.46
C TYR A 63 11.18 11.39 4.10
N ARG A 64 11.67 11.42 2.89
CA ARG A 64 12.43 12.57 2.41
C ARG A 64 11.96 12.93 1.03
N PHE A 65 11.89 14.23 0.76
CA PHE A 65 11.52 14.70 -0.56
C PHE A 65 12.67 14.37 -1.50
N GLN A 66 12.38 13.64 -2.55
CA GLN A 66 13.42 13.25 -3.48
C GLN A 66 13.00 13.48 -4.92
N GLY A 67 12.24 14.50 -5.15
CA GLY A 67 11.85 14.81 -6.52
C GLY A 67 10.61 14.09 -7.02
N PHE A 68 10.01 13.25 -6.19
CA PHE A 68 8.80 12.55 -6.55
C PHE A 68 7.67 13.01 -5.66
N PRO A 69 6.42 12.96 -6.15
CA PRO A 69 5.29 13.36 -5.31
C PRO A 69 5.16 12.44 -4.11
N PHE A 70 4.61 12.99 -3.04
CA PHE A 70 4.37 12.20 -1.84
C PHE A 70 3.52 10.98 -2.16
N SER A 71 2.56 11.12 -3.11
CA SER A 71 1.71 10.01 -3.47
C SER A 71 2.50 8.83 -4.01
N SER A 72 3.63 9.07 -4.66
CA SER A 72 4.45 7.97 -5.17
C SER A 72 4.93 7.09 -4.04
N TRP A 73 5.27 7.70 -2.92
CA TRP A 73 5.72 6.96 -1.75
C TRP A 73 4.57 6.11 -1.18
N LEU A 74 3.36 6.69 -1.14
CA LEU A 74 2.21 5.94 -0.66
C LEU A 74 1.88 4.78 -1.59
N TYR A 75 1.95 4.99 -2.90
CA TYR A 75 1.65 3.92 -3.84
C TYR A 75 2.69 2.80 -3.75
N ARG A 76 3.92 3.14 -3.41
CA ARG A 76 4.94 2.11 -3.24
C ARG A 76 4.59 1.24 -2.04
N ILE A 77 4.15 1.86 -0.95
CA ILE A 77 3.74 1.11 0.23
C ILE A 77 2.53 0.24 -0.11
N ALA A 78 1.57 0.82 -0.86
CA ALA A 78 0.37 0.08 -1.24
C ALA A 78 0.72 -1.12 -2.11
N ARG A 79 1.63 -0.94 -3.04
CA ARG A 79 2.02 -2.04 -3.90
C ARG A 79 2.69 -3.16 -3.12
N ASN A 80 3.52 -2.80 -2.16
CA ASN A 80 4.17 -3.80 -1.34
C ASN A 80 3.15 -4.58 -0.51
N GLU A 81 2.12 -3.89 -0.02
CA GLU A 81 1.07 -4.57 0.73
C GLU A 81 0.30 -5.53 -0.15
N ILE A 82 0.04 -5.15 -1.40
CA ILE A 82 -0.67 -6.02 -2.32
C ILE A 82 0.17 -7.25 -2.64
N ILE A 83 1.46 -7.07 -2.84
CA ILE A 83 2.34 -8.17 -3.13
C ILE A 83 2.37 -9.15 -1.95
N ASP A 84 2.45 -8.62 -0.75
CA ASP A 84 2.46 -9.47 0.43
C ASP A 84 1.13 -10.20 0.59
N TYR A 85 0.04 -9.52 0.26
CA TYR A 85 -1.28 -10.13 0.34
C TYR A 85 -1.36 -11.35 -0.58
N TYR A 86 -0.92 -11.21 -1.82
CA TYR A 86 -0.98 -12.32 -2.75
C TYR A 86 0.01 -13.42 -2.40
N ARG A 87 1.15 -13.05 -1.87
CA ARG A 87 2.11 -14.06 -1.46
C ARG A 87 1.54 -14.90 -0.33
N THR A 88 0.92 -14.26 0.66
CA THR A 88 0.34 -14.95 1.78
C THR A 88 -0.84 -15.79 1.34
N LYS A 89 -1.68 -15.25 0.46
CA LYS A 89 -2.83 -15.97 0.00
C LYS A 89 -2.42 -17.21 -0.78
N LYS A 90 -1.38 -17.10 -1.57
CA LYS A 90 -0.90 -18.22 -2.34
C LYS A 90 -0.39 -19.32 -1.43
N ILE A 91 0.33 -18.94 -0.39
CA ILE A 91 0.84 -19.92 0.55
C ILE A 91 -0.33 -20.64 1.24
N SER A 92 -1.37 -19.91 1.59
CA SER A 92 -2.51 -20.51 2.23
C SER A 92 -3.19 -21.50 1.31
N ILE A 93 -3.31 -21.17 0.06
CA ILE A 93 -3.92 -22.03 -0.90
C ILE A 93 -3.09 -23.28 -1.06
N ASP A 94 -1.80 -23.15 -1.12
CA ASP A 94 -0.94 -24.30 -1.28
C ASP A 94 -1.08 -25.24 -0.09
N ILE A 95 -1.21 -24.70 1.09
CA ILE A 95 -1.34 -25.53 2.26
C ILE A 95 -2.65 -26.25 2.27
N GLU A 96 -3.72 -25.58 1.90
CA GLU A 96 -5.01 -26.18 1.95
C GLU A 96 -5.31 -27.11 0.80
N ASP A 97 -4.81 -26.83 -0.34
CA ASP A 97 -5.13 -27.64 -1.49
C ASP A 97 -3.97 -27.64 -2.42
N ILE A 98 -3.13 -28.56 -2.22
CA ILE A 98 -1.98 -28.64 -2.98
C ILE A 98 -2.23 -28.76 -4.40
N THR A 99 -3.27 -29.35 -4.78
CA THR A 99 -3.46 -29.58 -6.16
C THR A 99 -3.69 -28.33 -6.93
N ILE A 100 -4.03 -27.32 -6.28
CA ILE A 100 -4.31 -26.17 -7.01
C ILE A 100 -3.20 -25.53 -7.52
N GLU A 101 -2.32 -25.76 -6.98
CA GLU A 101 -1.30 -25.19 -7.37
C GLU A 101 -0.96 -24.77 -8.46
N ALA A 102 -0.54 -24.93 -8.89
CA ALA A 102 -0.03 -24.64 -10.02
C ALA A 102 -0.59 -23.66 -10.82
N ASN A 103 -1.06 -22.70 -10.47
CA ASN A 103 -1.56 -21.75 -11.35
C ASN A 103 -0.42 -20.87 -11.78
N PRO A 104 0.13 -21.09 -12.90
CA PRO A 104 1.30 -20.36 -13.34
C PRO A 104 1.04 -18.89 -13.47
N GLU A 105 -0.18 -18.50 -13.68
CA GLU A 105 -0.44 -17.13 -13.82
C GLU A 105 -0.15 -16.34 -12.63
N PHE A 106 -0.31 -16.92 -11.48
CA PHE A 106 0.02 -16.23 -10.32
C PHE A 106 1.45 -15.95 -10.25
N VAL A 107 2.20 -16.81 -10.75
CA VAL A 107 3.60 -16.68 -10.65
C VAL A 107 4.13 -15.71 -11.58
N SER A 108 3.74 -15.76 -12.75
CA SER A 108 4.33 -14.90 -13.71
C SER A 108 4.06 -13.49 -13.46
N SER A 109 3.01 -13.21 -13.03
CA SER A 109 2.83 -11.84 -12.84
C SER A 109 3.67 -11.34 -11.80
N ASN A 110 4.07 -11.55 -11.84
CA ASN A 110 4.73 -11.10 -11.12
C ASN A 110 5.84 -10.99 -11.04
N PRO A 111 6.18 -11.04 -11.16
CA PRO A 111 6.99 -11.22 -10.94
C PRO A 111 7.67 -11.28 -10.40
N ALA A 112 7.43 -11.33 -10.36
CA ALA A 112 7.69 -11.53 -9.75
C ALA A 112 8.16 -11.52 -9.10
N PRO A 113 8.09 -11.44 -8.98
CA PRO A 113 8.23 -11.44 -8.22
C PRO A 113 8.57 -11.62 -7.53
N THR A 114 8.35 -11.75 -7.54
CA THR A 114 8.24 -12.11 -7.02
C THR A 114 8.76 -12.42 -6.48
N LYS A 115 9.07 -12.46 -6.36
CA LYS A 115 9.28 -12.83 -5.88
C LYS A 115 9.40 -13.06 -5.51
N ILE A 116 8.88 -13.04 -5.77
CA ILE A 116 8.50 -13.39 -5.48
C ILE A 116 8.72 -13.57 -5.37
#